data_810910beadc1a282faf506617aa94ce6
#
_entry.id   810910beadc1a282faf506617aa94ce6
#
_cell.length_a   1.000
_cell.length_b   1.000
_cell.length_c   1.000
_cell.angle_alpha   90.00
_cell.angle_beta   90.00
_cell.angle_gamma   90.00
#
_symmetry.space_group_name_H-M   'P 1'
#
loop_
_entity.id
_entity.type
_entity.pdbx_description
1 polymer ?
#
loop_
_entity_poly.entity_id
_entity_poly.type
_entity_poly.pdbx_seq_one_letter_code
_entity_poly.pdbx_strand_id
1 'polypeptide(L)'
;MLWIPHLFHKKIIVTIHGLDWQRSKWGGFATKYIKYGEKCAVKYADEIIVLSKGVQKYFKDTYNRDTHFIENGVNKPVVKQANIIKEKYGLEKDSYILYLARIVPEKRLDLLIDAFKKVNTDKKLVIAGGSSHTNDFLDEIKEKAKQDDKIIMTGFVQGEELEELFSNTYLYCLPSDVEGMPISLLEAMSYGKNCLVSDIDENVQVCGEYGTTFKKSNLDDLTDKLNSCLNGENRFDDKIISDYILHKYNWDDVIEKTEKLYRK
;
A
#
# COMPACT_ATOMS: atom_id res chain seq x y z
N MET A 1 -15.70 19.38 -10.76
CA MET A 1 -16.72 20.06 -11.58
C MET A 1 -16.88 19.35 -12.95
N LEU A 2 -17.29 18.07 -12.94
CA LEU A 2 -17.40 17.23 -14.14
C LEU A 2 -18.54 17.67 -15.09
N TRP A 3 -19.53 18.41 -14.60
CA TRP A 3 -20.63 18.91 -15.41
C TRP A 3 -20.21 19.93 -16.49
N ILE A 4 -19.08 20.64 -16.28
CA ILE A 4 -18.58 21.62 -17.26
C ILE A 4 -18.14 20.92 -18.56
N PRO A 5 -17.14 19.99 -18.55
CA PRO A 5 -16.78 19.29 -19.78
C PRO A 5 -17.95 18.47 -20.37
N HIS A 6 -18.87 17.98 -19.54
CA HIS A 6 -20.07 17.29 -19.99
C HIS A 6 -20.97 18.21 -20.85
N LEU A 7 -21.16 19.48 -20.45
CA LEU A 7 -21.93 20.48 -21.26
C LEU A 7 -21.27 20.75 -22.62
N PHE A 8 -19.95 20.62 -22.72
CA PHE A 8 -19.21 20.79 -23.97
C PHE A 8 -19.04 19.47 -24.76
N HIS A 9 -19.81 18.44 -24.42
CA HIS A 9 -19.78 17.11 -25.07
C HIS A 9 -18.35 16.51 -25.11
N LYS A 10 -17.54 16.81 -24.10
CA LYS A 10 -16.22 16.22 -23.96
C LYS A 10 -16.33 14.88 -23.27
N LYS A 11 -15.63 13.88 -23.78
CA LYS A 11 -15.55 12.56 -23.13
C LYS A 11 -14.85 12.70 -21.78
N ILE A 12 -15.48 12.14 -20.76
CA ILE A 12 -15.02 12.22 -19.36
C ILE A 12 -14.70 10.81 -18.87
N ILE A 13 -13.45 10.56 -18.58
CA ILE A 13 -12.99 9.32 -17.94
C ILE A 13 -12.48 9.68 -16.54
N VAL A 14 -13.01 9.00 -15.52
CA VAL A 14 -12.65 9.24 -14.12
C VAL A 14 -12.02 8.01 -13.53
N THR A 15 -10.84 8.15 -12.90
CA THR A 15 -10.20 7.09 -12.14
C THR A 15 -10.48 7.28 -10.65
N ILE A 16 -11.05 6.26 -10.02
CA ILE A 16 -11.32 6.19 -8.58
C ILE A 16 -10.23 5.34 -7.92
N HIS A 17 -9.34 5.98 -7.18
CA HIS A 17 -8.22 5.33 -6.51
C HIS A 17 -8.59 4.60 -5.21
N GLY A 18 -9.81 4.75 -4.73
CA GLY A 18 -10.33 4.13 -3.52
C GLY A 18 -11.51 4.89 -2.95
N LEU A 19 -12.15 4.35 -1.93
CA LEU A 19 -13.27 5.00 -1.25
C LEU A 19 -12.75 5.96 -0.17
N ASP A 20 -12.30 7.13 -0.60
CA ASP A 20 -11.62 8.13 0.26
C ASP A 20 -12.43 8.53 1.50
N TRP A 21 -13.76 8.45 1.45
CA TRP A 21 -14.62 8.73 2.59
C TRP A 21 -14.49 7.73 3.74
N GLN A 22 -13.85 6.57 3.53
CA GLN A 22 -13.55 5.58 4.57
C GLN A 22 -12.32 5.95 5.41
N ARG A 23 -11.52 6.93 4.96
CA ARG A 23 -10.31 7.35 5.66
C ARG A 23 -10.66 8.16 6.91
N SER A 24 -10.00 7.85 8.02
CA SER A 24 -10.25 8.44 9.35
C SER A 24 -10.10 9.96 9.41
N LYS A 25 -9.28 10.56 8.53
CA LYS A 25 -9.04 12.00 8.45
C LYS A 25 -10.26 12.85 8.04
N TRP A 26 -11.29 12.22 7.47
CA TRP A 26 -12.47 12.94 7.00
C TRP A 26 -13.60 12.85 8.01
N GLY A 27 -13.98 13.99 8.59
CA GLY A 27 -15.14 14.11 9.48
C GLY A 27 -16.37 14.65 8.74
N GLY A 28 -17.54 14.41 9.27
CA GLY A 28 -18.86 14.97 8.95
C GLY A 28 -19.07 15.62 7.57
N PHE A 29 -18.77 16.91 7.46
CA PHE A 29 -18.98 17.66 6.20
C PHE A 29 -18.06 17.19 5.06
N ALA A 30 -16.78 16.93 5.36
CA ALA A 30 -15.83 16.51 4.32
C ALA A 30 -16.21 15.15 3.73
N THR A 31 -16.66 14.20 4.56
CA THR A 31 -17.19 12.91 4.10
C THR A 31 -18.37 13.07 3.16
N LYS A 32 -19.31 13.99 3.49
CA LYS A 32 -20.47 14.29 2.62
C LYS A 32 -20.02 14.89 1.29
N TYR A 33 -19.02 15.77 1.31
CA TYR A 33 -18.48 16.41 0.11
C TYR A 33 -17.79 15.41 -0.80
N ILE A 34 -17.01 14.48 -0.23
CA ILE A 34 -16.35 13.40 -1.00
C ILE A 34 -17.39 12.47 -1.64
N LYS A 35 -18.41 12.05 -0.87
CA LYS A 35 -19.54 11.26 -1.42
C LYS A 35 -20.33 12.01 -2.49
N TYR A 36 -20.42 13.33 -2.40
CA TYR A 36 -21.01 14.13 -3.49
C TYR A 36 -20.14 14.09 -4.74
N GLY A 37 -18.82 14.18 -4.60
CA GLY A 37 -17.87 14.01 -5.71
C GLY A 37 -18.02 12.65 -6.41
N GLU A 38 -18.19 11.58 -5.63
CA GLU A 38 -18.45 10.23 -6.12
C GLU A 38 -19.76 10.16 -6.93
N LYS A 39 -20.86 10.75 -6.41
CA LYS A 39 -22.13 10.87 -7.14
C LYS A 39 -21.99 11.69 -8.43
N CYS A 40 -21.14 12.72 -8.43
CA CYS A 40 -20.84 13.48 -9.63
C CYS A 40 -20.09 12.63 -10.68
N ALA A 41 -19.14 11.80 -10.25
CA ALA A 41 -18.47 10.86 -11.15
C ALA A 41 -19.48 9.88 -11.76
N VAL A 42 -20.34 9.28 -10.94
CA VAL A 42 -21.40 8.36 -11.42
C VAL A 42 -22.32 9.01 -12.44
N LYS A 43 -22.67 10.29 -12.23
CA LYS A 43 -23.65 11.01 -13.07
C LYS A 43 -23.07 11.54 -14.39
N TYR A 44 -21.83 12.03 -14.37
CA TYR A 44 -21.27 12.82 -15.46
C TYR A 44 -20.09 12.18 -16.19
N ALA A 45 -19.50 11.12 -15.63
CA ALA A 45 -18.44 10.40 -16.33
C ALA A 45 -19.01 9.45 -17.37
N ASP A 46 -18.43 9.44 -18.57
CA ASP A 46 -18.74 8.46 -19.60
C ASP A 46 -18.22 7.09 -19.17
N GLU A 47 -16.98 7.04 -18.71
CA GLU A 47 -16.32 5.83 -18.22
C GLU A 47 -15.70 6.06 -16.82
N ILE A 48 -15.75 5.03 -15.97
CA ILE A 48 -15.15 5.05 -14.64
C ILE A 48 -14.15 3.91 -14.54
N ILE A 49 -12.91 4.22 -14.21
CA ILE A 49 -11.85 3.26 -13.90
C ILE A 49 -11.77 3.11 -12.39
N VAL A 50 -11.63 1.88 -11.91
CA VAL A 50 -11.43 1.52 -10.49
C VAL A 50 -10.22 0.62 -10.36
N LEU A 51 -9.51 0.70 -9.22
CA LEU A 51 -8.24 0.01 -9.00
C LEU A 51 -8.39 -1.29 -8.19
N SER A 52 -9.57 -1.58 -7.64
CA SER A 52 -9.83 -2.84 -6.93
C SER A 52 -11.21 -3.41 -7.29
N LYS A 53 -11.33 -4.74 -7.18
CA LYS A 53 -12.61 -5.44 -7.39
C LYS A 53 -13.63 -5.07 -6.31
N GLY A 54 -13.17 -4.77 -5.08
CA GLY A 54 -14.04 -4.29 -4.01
C GLY A 54 -14.71 -2.98 -4.37
N VAL A 55 -13.95 -2.00 -4.91
CA VAL A 55 -14.50 -0.73 -5.39
C VAL A 55 -15.42 -0.94 -6.59
N GLN A 56 -15.07 -1.85 -7.52
CA GLN A 56 -15.94 -2.19 -8.66
C GLN A 56 -17.32 -2.71 -8.19
N LYS A 57 -17.31 -3.65 -7.25
CA LYS A 57 -18.52 -4.19 -6.65
C LYS A 57 -19.33 -3.11 -5.93
N TYR A 58 -18.66 -2.25 -5.16
CA TYR A 58 -19.30 -1.12 -4.48
C TYR A 58 -20.07 -0.21 -5.44
N PHE A 59 -19.46 0.20 -6.57
CA PHE A 59 -20.14 1.03 -7.58
C PHE A 59 -21.33 0.32 -8.22
N LYS A 60 -21.20 -0.98 -8.47
CA LYS A 60 -22.30 -1.78 -9.01
C LYS A 60 -23.46 -1.88 -8.02
N ASP A 61 -23.18 -2.24 -6.76
CA ASP A 61 -24.20 -2.46 -5.74
C ASP A 61 -24.86 -1.14 -5.29
N THR A 62 -24.10 -0.06 -5.16
CA THR A 62 -24.59 1.22 -4.61
C THR A 62 -25.28 2.09 -5.64
N TYR A 63 -24.75 2.09 -6.88
CA TYR A 63 -25.19 3.02 -7.93
C TYR A 63 -25.71 2.32 -9.18
N ASN A 64 -25.70 1.00 -9.24
CA ASN A 64 -25.93 0.21 -10.46
C ASN A 64 -25.07 0.69 -11.64
N ARG A 65 -23.84 1.17 -11.35
CA ARG A 65 -22.89 1.71 -12.33
C ARG A 65 -21.82 0.68 -12.64
N ASP A 66 -21.70 0.32 -13.92
CA ASP A 66 -20.58 -0.49 -14.39
C ASP A 66 -19.30 0.37 -14.44
N THR A 67 -18.17 -0.25 -14.10
CA THR A 67 -16.85 0.38 -14.06
C THR A 67 -15.81 -0.54 -14.67
N HIS A 68 -14.71 0.05 -15.15
CA HIS A 68 -13.57 -0.68 -15.69
C HIS A 68 -12.54 -0.94 -14.59
N PHE A 69 -12.27 -2.21 -14.32
CA PHE A 69 -11.21 -2.59 -13.42
C PHE A 69 -9.88 -2.55 -14.18
N ILE A 70 -9.06 -1.53 -13.90
CA ILE A 70 -7.72 -1.34 -14.46
C ILE A 70 -6.79 -1.01 -13.29
N GLU A 71 -5.90 -1.92 -12.99
CA GLU A 71 -4.94 -1.82 -11.89
C GLU A 71 -3.81 -0.84 -12.22
N ASN A 72 -3.05 -0.40 -11.21
CA ASN A 72 -1.78 0.30 -11.47
C ASN A 72 -0.72 -0.71 -11.92
N GLY A 73 0.18 -0.26 -12.75
CA GLY A 73 1.40 -1.00 -13.07
C GLY A 73 2.51 -0.74 -12.03
N VAL A 74 3.54 -1.57 -12.07
CA VAL A 74 4.78 -1.38 -11.33
C VAL A 74 5.98 -1.43 -12.28
N ASN A 75 6.98 -0.62 -12.02
CA ASN A 75 8.21 -0.63 -12.81
C ASN A 75 9.13 -1.76 -12.37
N LYS A 76 9.94 -2.25 -13.31
CA LYS A 76 11.04 -3.15 -12.97
C LYS A 76 12.01 -2.41 -12.04
N PRO A 77 12.34 -2.97 -10.86
CA PRO A 77 13.17 -2.29 -9.88
C PRO A 77 14.64 -2.26 -10.28
N VAL A 78 15.36 -1.27 -9.74
CA VAL A 78 16.82 -1.23 -9.76
C VAL A 78 17.34 -1.71 -8.42
N VAL A 79 17.89 -2.92 -8.39
CA VAL A 79 18.43 -3.49 -7.14
C VAL A 79 19.73 -2.77 -6.76
N LYS A 80 19.82 -2.31 -5.52
CA LYS A 80 20.95 -1.55 -4.97
C LYS A 80 21.58 -2.27 -3.77
N GLN A 81 22.87 -2.05 -3.58
CA GLN A 81 23.54 -2.44 -2.35
C GLN A 81 23.25 -1.42 -1.24
N ALA A 82 23.38 -1.85 0.01
CA ALA A 82 23.18 -0.98 1.18
C ALA A 82 24.40 -0.06 1.36
N ASN A 83 24.35 1.13 0.82
CA ASN A 83 25.38 2.17 0.96
C ASN A 83 24.87 3.33 1.82
N ILE A 84 23.88 4.06 1.31
CA ILE A 84 23.26 5.22 2.01
C ILE A 84 22.61 4.78 3.32
N ILE A 85 21.82 3.69 3.28
CA ILE A 85 21.13 3.18 4.46
C ILE A 85 22.10 2.59 5.50
N LYS A 86 23.26 2.09 5.06
CA LYS A 86 24.33 1.63 5.96
C LYS A 86 24.98 2.82 6.66
N GLU A 87 25.32 3.87 5.92
CA GLU A 87 25.95 5.07 6.47
C GLU A 87 25.02 5.81 7.44
N LYS A 88 23.73 6.01 7.05
CA LYS A 88 22.79 6.80 7.84
C LYS A 88 22.19 6.06 9.04
N TYR A 89 21.92 4.75 8.89
CA TYR A 89 21.09 3.99 9.84
C TYR A 89 21.75 2.71 10.34
N GLY A 90 22.95 2.38 9.86
CA GLY A 90 23.62 1.12 10.17
C GLY A 90 22.80 -0.10 9.73
N LEU A 91 22.16 -0.02 8.56
CA LEU A 91 21.35 -1.10 7.99
C LEU A 91 22.15 -1.86 6.94
N GLU A 92 22.08 -3.19 7.02
CA GLU A 92 22.68 -4.11 6.07
C GLU A 92 21.59 -4.97 5.41
N LYS A 93 21.98 -5.73 4.37
CA LYS A 93 21.07 -6.66 3.73
C LYS A 93 20.50 -7.65 4.74
N ASP A 94 19.17 -7.84 4.65
CA ASP A 94 18.39 -8.76 5.49
C ASP A 94 18.43 -8.46 7.00
N SER A 95 18.91 -7.26 7.42
CA SER A 95 19.00 -6.87 8.83
C SER A 95 17.75 -6.21 9.39
N TYR A 96 16.69 -6.00 8.60
CA TYR A 96 15.52 -5.27 9.04
C TYR A 96 14.22 -5.70 8.36
N ILE A 97 13.12 -5.34 9.01
CA ILE A 97 11.75 -5.35 8.52
C ILE A 97 11.42 -3.95 8.05
N LEU A 98 10.85 -3.77 6.86
CA LEU A 98 10.47 -2.47 6.31
C LEU A 98 8.96 -2.26 6.38
N TYR A 99 8.55 -1.16 7.01
CA TYR A 99 7.26 -0.53 6.82
C TYR A 99 7.44 0.72 5.97
N LEU A 100 6.70 0.85 4.88
CA LEU A 100 6.74 2.04 4.02
C LEU A 100 5.33 2.46 3.62
N ALA A 101 4.83 3.49 4.30
CA ALA A 101 3.53 4.11 4.02
C ALA A 101 3.43 5.47 4.73
N ARG A 102 2.34 6.21 4.44
CA ARG A 102 1.99 7.37 5.26
C ARG A 102 1.69 6.93 6.70
N ILE A 103 2.13 7.73 7.66
CA ILE A 103 1.84 7.48 9.08
C ILE A 103 0.48 8.09 9.40
N VAL A 104 -0.56 7.27 9.27
CA VAL A 104 -1.97 7.61 9.52
C VAL A 104 -2.67 6.40 10.18
N PRO A 105 -3.74 6.60 10.98
CA PRO A 105 -4.36 5.53 11.76
C PRO A 105 -4.77 4.29 10.97
N GLU A 106 -5.32 4.47 9.77
CA GLU A 106 -5.76 3.38 8.91
C GLU A 106 -4.63 2.50 8.37
N LYS A 107 -3.36 2.91 8.53
CA LYS A 107 -2.18 2.11 8.16
C LYS A 107 -1.66 1.23 9.28
N ARG A 108 -2.23 1.35 10.48
CA ARG A 108 -2.00 0.49 11.65
C ARG A 108 -0.53 0.25 11.99
N LEU A 109 0.29 1.32 11.86
CA LEU A 109 1.69 1.24 12.29
C LEU A 109 1.82 1.02 13.81
N ASP A 110 0.85 1.50 14.58
CA ASP A 110 0.69 1.21 16.01
C ASP A 110 0.70 -0.29 16.30
N LEU A 111 -0.11 -1.04 15.54
CA LEU A 111 -0.24 -2.50 15.67
C LEU A 111 1.08 -3.22 15.34
N LEU A 112 1.78 -2.76 14.28
CA LEU A 112 3.07 -3.36 13.90
C LEU A 112 4.14 -3.14 14.96
N ILE A 113 4.23 -1.95 15.54
CA ILE A 113 5.18 -1.66 16.63
C ILE A 113 4.88 -2.55 17.83
N ASP A 114 3.60 -2.68 18.21
CA ASP A 114 3.19 -3.50 19.35
C ASP A 114 3.48 -5.01 19.09
N ALA A 115 3.32 -5.49 17.87
CA ALA A 115 3.69 -6.85 17.49
C ALA A 115 5.22 -7.04 17.49
N PHE A 116 5.96 -6.08 16.93
CA PHE A 116 7.43 -6.13 16.88
C PHE A 116 8.07 -6.21 18.27
N LYS A 117 7.54 -5.48 19.25
CA LYS A 117 8.00 -5.54 20.65
C LYS A 117 7.76 -6.89 21.34
N LYS A 118 6.85 -7.70 20.82
CA LYS A 118 6.54 -9.04 21.38
C LYS A 118 7.42 -10.16 20.78
N VAL A 119 8.05 -9.92 19.63
CA VAL A 119 8.88 -10.92 18.97
C VAL A 119 10.34 -10.82 19.40
N ASN A 120 11.02 -11.97 19.53
CA ASN A 120 12.45 -12.00 19.80
C ASN A 120 13.23 -12.08 18.50
N THR A 121 13.87 -10.97 18.11
CA THR A 121 14.66 -10.90 16.87
C THR A 121 15.83 -9.95 17.01
N ASP A 122 16.89 -10.19 16.25
CA ASP A 122 18.03 -9.29 16.07
C ASP A 122 17.79 -8.22 15.00
N LYS A 123 16.75 -8.39 14.20
CA LYS A 123 16.42 -7.45 13.12
C LYS A 123 15.82 -6.16 13.66
N LYS A 124 16.03 -5.08 12.92
CA LYS A 124 15.45 -3.77 13.20
C LYS A 124 14.08 -3.62 12.53
N LEU A 125 13.21 -2.76 13.07
CA LEU A 125 12.01 -2.29 12.38
C LEU A 125 12.30 -0.91 11.79
N VAL A 126 12.29 -0.80 10.49
CA VAL A 126 12.49 0.46 9.76
C VAL A 126 11.16 1.00 9.31
N ILE A 127 10.84 2.21 9.76
CA ILE A 127 9.60 2.94 9.48
C ILE A 127 9.93 4.09 8.54
N ALA A 128 9.60 3.92 7.26
CA ALA A 128 9.78 4.93 6.23
C ALA A 128 8.43 5.57 5.86
N GLY A 129 8.37 6.91 5.92
CA GLY A 129 7.19 7.68 5.60
C GLY A 129 6.98 8.89 6.50
N GLY A 130 6.02 9.71 6.12
CA GLY A 130 5.67 10.93 6.85
C GLY A 130 4.18 10.98 7.21
N SER A 131 3.83 11.91 8.11
CA SER A 131 2.43 12.21 8.44
C SER A 131 1.76 12.98 7.30
N SER A 132 0.45 12.80 7.17
CA SER A 132 -0.43 13.59 6.32
C SER A 132 -1.63 14.06 7.15
N HIS A 133 -1.54 15.25 7.73
CA HIS A 133 -2.60 15.89 8.54
C HIS A 133 -3.05 15.13 9.81
N THR A 134 -2.20 14.28 10.39
CA THR A 134 -2.46 13.49 11.61
C THR A 134 -1.26 13.59 12.56
N ASN A 135 -0.95 14.82 13.00
CA ASN A 135 0.21 15.07 13.84
C ASN A 135 0.13 14.32 15.18
N ASP A 136 -1.04 14.27 15.81
CA ASP A 136 -1.24 13.56 17.09
C ASP A 136 -0.90 12.09 16.99
N PHE A 137 -1.35 11.42 15.92
CA PHE A 137 -1.00 10.01 15.68
C PHE A 137 0.49 9.81 15.39
N LEU A 138 1.10 10.73 14.62
CA LEU A 138 2.55 10.68 14.38
C LEU A 138 3.32 10.82 15.69
N ASP A 139 2.90 11.70 16.59
CA ASP A 139 3.57 11.89 17.86
C ASP A 139 3.41 10.70 18.79
N GLU A 140 2.23 10.05 18.82
CA GLU A 140 2.04 8.76 19.48
C GLU A 140 3.01 7.69 18.95
N ILE A 141 3.13 7.57 17.63
CA ILE A 141 4.05 6.61 16.98
C ILE A 141 5.50 6.89 17.35
N LYS A 142 5.93 8.16 17.35
CA LYS A 142 7.29 8.54 17.77
C LYS A 142 7.57 8.14 19.22
N GLU A 143 6.62 8.38 20.12
CA GLU A 143 6.79 8.00 21.53
C GLU A 143 6.85 6.48 21.71
N LYS A 144 6.04 5.71 20.95
CA LYS A 144 6.14 4.25 20.96
C LYS A 144 7.48 3.75 20.39
N ALA A 145 7.97 4.37 19.31
CA ALA A 145 9.22 3.99 18.66
C ALA A 145 10.45 4.27 19.54
N LYS A 146 10.48 5.41 20.26
CA LYS A 146 11.58 5.76 21.17
C LYS A 146 11.81 4.76 22.31
N GLN A 147 10.83 3.91 22.60
CA GLN A 147 10.93 2.91 23.69
C GLN A 147 11.75 1.68 23.29
N ASP A 148 12.16 1.55 22.04
CA ASP A 148 12.93 0.43 21.53
C ASP A 148 13.97 0.94 20.51
N ASP A 149 15.25 0.79 20.79
CA ASP A 149 16.36 1.24 19.97
C ASP A 149 16.51 0.47 18.65
N LYS A 150 15.83 -0.66 18.52
CA LYS A 150 15.70 -1.40 17.26
C LYS A 150 14.71 -0.79 16.28
N ILE A 151 13.90 0.21 16.69
CA ILE A 151 12.93 0.88 15.82
C ILE A 151 13.55 2.16 15.26
N ILE A 152 13.70 2.21 13.94
CA ILE A 152 14.29 3.34 13.23
C ILE A 152 13.22 4.05 12.41
N MET A 153 13.02 5.34 12.64
CA MET A 153 12.16 6.19 11.82
C MET A 153 13.02 7.03 10.87
N THR A 154 12.95 6.74 9.57
CA THR A 154 13.71 7.47 8.55
C THR A 154 13.07 8.81 8.14
N GLY A 155 11.78 8.97 8.41
CA GLY A 155 10.99 10.03 7.80
C GLY A 155 10.66 9.72 6.34
N PHE A 156 10.36 10.77 5.55
CA PHE A 156 10.09 10.61 4.12
C PHE A 156 11.39 10.31 3.36
N VAL A 157 11.36 9.25 2.56
CA VAL A 157 12.49 8.80 1.73
C VAL A 157 12.08 8.72 0.26
N GLN A 158 13.04 8.92 -0.65
CA GLN A 158 12.84 8.85 -2.10
C GLN A 158 14.16 8.55 -2.83
N GLY A 159 14.06 8.26 -4.13
CA GLY A 159 15.23 8.02 -4.99
C GLY A 159 16.06 6.82 -4.52
N GLU A 160 17.37 6.93 -4.58
CA GLU A 160 18.30 5.84 -4.30
C GLU A 160 18.18 5.28 -2.87
N GLU A 161 17.94 6.13 -1.88
CA GLU A 161 17.71 5.69 -0.50
C GLU A 161 16.48 4.77 -0.37
N LEU A 162 15.40 5.08 -1.09
CA LEU A 162 14.20 4.23 -1.16
C LEU A 162 14.49 2.91 -1.89
N GLU A 163 15.21 2.96 -2.99
CA GLU A 163 15.63 1.78 -3.75
C GLU A 163 16.50 0.85 -2.90
N GLU A 164 17.43 1.40 -2.11
CA GLU A 164 18.24 0.63 -1.17
C GLU A 164 17.40 -0.02 -0.06
N LEU A 165 16.42 0.72 0.50
CA LEU A 165 15.52 0.17 1.53
C LEU A 165 14.70 -1.01 1.00
N PHE A 166 14.15 -0.93 -0.19
CA PHE A 166 13.45 -2.08 -0.79
C PHE A 166 14.40 -3.21 -1.14
N SER A 167 15.58 -2.90 -1.70
CA SER A 167 16.55 -3.92 -2.15
C SER A 167 17.06 -4.79 -1.02
N ASN A 168 17.22 -4.23 0.18
CA ASN A 168 17.95 -4.88 1.27
C ASN A 168 17.07 -5.31 2.45
N THR A 169 15.76 -5.05 2.41
CA THR A 169 14.87 -5.52 3.49
C THR A 169 14.73 -7.04 3.49
N TYR A 170 14.65 -7.62 4.70
CA TYR A 170 14.34 -9.03 4.91
C TYR A 170 12.86 -9.35 4.68
N LEU A 171 11.98 -8.48 5.19
CA LEU A 171 10.53 -8.62 5.13
C LEU A 171 9.90 -7.23 4.95
N TYR A 172 8.93 -7.12 4.07
CA TYR A 172 8.08 -5.94 3.99
C TYR A 172 6.79 -6.18 4.77
N CYS A 173 6.38 -5.22 5.61
CA CYS A 173 5.15 -5.36 6.40
C CYS A 173 4.17 -4.20 6.14
N LEU A 174 2.91 -4.52 5.80
CA LEU A 174 1.84 -3.55 5.57
C LEU A 174 0.56 -3.95 6.33
N PRO A 175 0.38 -3.49 7.57
CA PRO A 175 -0.73 -3.89 8.44
C PRO A 175 -2.03 -3.11 8.21
N SER A 176 -2.21 -2.46 7.08
CA SER A 176 -3.28 -1.52 6.78
C SER A 176 -4.69 -2.11 6.94
N ASP A 177 -5.58 -1.34 7.53
CA ASP A 177 -7.01 -1.66 7.62
C ASP A 177 -7.78 -1.24 6.35
N VAL A 178 -7.26 -0.27 5.60
CA VAL A 178 -7.89 0.29 4.39
C VAL A 178 -6.83 0.63 3.36
N GLU A 179 -7.00 0.10 2.15
CA GLU A 179 -6.23 0.43 0.96
C GLU A 179 -7.15 0.72 -0.23
N GLY A 180 -6.67 1.47 -1.20
CA GLY A 180 -7.29 1.52 -2.52
C GLY A 180 -6.59 0.53 -3.44
N MET A 181 -5.31 0.77 -3.66
CA MET A 181 -4.35 -0.16 -4.25
C MET A 181 -2.99 0.11 -3.58
N PRO A 182 -2.40 -0.88 -2.89
CA PRO A 182 -1.19 -0.67 -2.09
C PRO A 182 0.06 -0.64 -2.98
N ILE A 183 0.43 0.55 -3.50
CA ILE A 183 1.56 0.71 -4.43
C ILE A 183 2.87 0.29 -3.78
N SER A 184 3.10 0.64 -2.52
CA SER A 184 4.33 0.23 -1.82
C SER A 184 4.45 -1.29 -1.63
N LEU A 185 3.33 -2.03 -1.60
CA LEU A 185 3.33 -3.49 -1.63
C LEU A 185 3.72 -4.02 -3.01
N LEU A 186 3.17 -3.42 -4.10
CA LEU A 186 3.58 -3.75 -5.46
C LEU A 186 5.10 -3.52 -5.65
N GLU A 187 5.61 -2.38 -5.16
CA GLU A 187 7.03 -2.07 -5.20
C GLU A 187 7.84 -3.10 -4.41
N ALA A 188 7.49 -3.39 -3.16
CA ALA A 188 8.21 -4.39 -2.36
C ALA A 188 8.28 -5.76 -3.05
N MET A 189 7.15 -6.23 -3.59
CA MET A 189 7.10 -7.50 -4.30
C MET A 189 7.86 -7.45 -5.64
N SER A 190 7.95 -6.30 -6.32
CA SER A 190 8.76 -6.17 -7.52
C SER A 190 10.25 -6.37 -7.26
N TYR A 191 10.74 -5.97 -6.06
CA TYR A 191 12.07 -6.30 -5.56
C TYR A 191 12.21 -7.76 -5.09
N GLY A 192 11.18 -8.59 -5.23
CA GLY A 192 11.18 -9.98 -4.77
C GLY A 192 11.06 -10.13 -3.26
N LYS A 193 10.56 -9.11 -2.55
CA LYS A 193 10.52 -9.17 -1.09
C LYS A 193 9.33 -9.97 -0.60
N ASN A 194 9.59 -10.83 0.37
CA ASN A 194 8.53 -11.48 1.11
C ASN A 194 7.72 -10.44 1.89
N CYS A 195 6.40 -10.57 1.89
CA CYS A 195 5.49 -9.58 2.45
C CYS A 195 4.57 -10.21 3.50
N LEU A 196 4.40 -9.49 4.62
CA LEU A 196 3.40 -9.77 5.65
C LEU A 196 2.37 -8.64 5.65
N VAL A 197 1.12 -8.96 5.35
CA VAL A 197 0.07 -7.96 5.14
C VAL A 197 -1.24 -8.34 5.83
N SER A 198 -2.10 -7.37 6.13
CA SER A 198 -3.46 -7.67 6.59
C SER A 198 -4.28 -8.35 5.49
N ASP A 199 -5.26 -9.16 5.88
CA ASP A 199 -6.13 -9.97 5.01
C ASP A 199 -7.26 -9.16 4.33
N ILE A 200 -7.07 -7.85 4.11
CA ILE A 200 -8.00 -7.06 3.31
C ILE A 200 -7.90 -7.42 1.83
N ASP A 201 -9.03 -7.35 1.14
CA ASP A 201 -9.14 -7.77 -0.26
C ASP A 201 -8.07 -7.15 -1.17
N GLU A 202 -7.74 -5.88 -0.97
CA GLU A 202 -6.75 -5.15 -1.77
C GLU A 202 -5.34 -5.73 -1.61
N ASN A 203 -4.94 -6.08 -0.40
CA ASN A 203 -3.64 -6.70 -0.12
C ASN A 203 -3.59 -8.14 -0.66
N VAL A 204 -4.64 -8.93 -0.38
CA VAL A 204 -4.75 -10.32 -0.86
C VAL A 204 -4.74 -10.38 -2.39
N GLN A 205 -5.43 -9.45 -3.06
CA GLN A 205 -5.45 -9.36 -4.52
C GLN A 205 -4.05 -9.11 -5.09
N VAL A 206 -3.24 -8.24 -4.44
CA VAL A 206 -1.87 -7.97 -4.88
C VAL A 206 -0.97 -9.17 -4.62
N CYS A 207 -0.96 -9.69 -3.40
CA CYS A 207 -0.07 -10.79 -3.02
C CYS A 207 -0.36 -12.09 -3.77
N GLY A 208 -1.61 -12.38 -4.08
CA GLY A 208 -2.00 -13.69 -4.58
C GLY A 208 -1.59 -14.77 -3.56
N GLU A 209 -0.89 -15.79 -4.04
CA GLU A 209 -0.37 -16.88 -3.20
C GLU A 209 1.04 -16.62 -2.64
N TYR A 210 1.68 -15.49 -3.01
CA TYR A 210 3.08 -15.18 -2.69
C TYR A 210 3.25 -14.18 -1.54
N GLY A 211 2.24 -14.02 -0.68
CA GLY A 211 2.31 -13.19 0.51
C GLY A 211 1.76 -13.90 1.73
N THR A 212 2.31 -13.58 2.89
CA THR A 212 1.78 -14.03 4.17
C THR A 212 0.72 -13.04 4.65
N THR A 213 -0.46 -13.53 5.01
CA THR A 213 -1.53 -12.70 5.53
C THR A 213 -1.79 -12.95 7.01
N PHE A 214 -2.25 -11.90 7.70
CA PHE A 214 -2.75 -11.97 9.07
C PHE A 214 -4.13 -11.31 9.13
N LYS A 215 -4.94 -11.68 10.13
CA LYS A 215 -6.28 -11.14 10.34
C LYS A 215 -6.21 -9.65 10.65
N LYS A 216 -6.90 -8.85 9.84
CA LYS A 216 -7.03 -7.41 9.98
C LYS A 216 -7.23 -7.00 11.44
N SER A 217 -6.48 -6.00 11.90
CA SER A 217 -6.55 -5.43 13.26
C SER A 217 -6.33 -6.44 14.40
N ASN A 218 -5.75 -7.61 14.14
CA ASN A 218 -5.50 -8.64 15.15
C ASN A 218 -4.01 -8.68 15.52
N LEU A 219 -3.70 -8.18 16.74
CA LEU A 219 -2.33 -8.09 17.24
C LEU A 219 -1.67 -9.47 17.43
N ASP A 220 -2.42 -10.43 17.96
CA ASP A 220 -1.85 -11.75 18.27
C ASP A 220 -1.55 -12.52 16.99
N ASP A 221 -2.47 -12.49 16.01
CA ASP A 221 -2.24 -13.12 14.70
C ASP A 221 -1.09 -12.45 13.93
N LEU A 222 -1.00 -11.09 13.97
CA LEU A 222 0.15 -10.38 13.41
C LEU A 222 1.47 -10.80 14.09
N THR A 223 1.47 -10.93 15.42
CA THR A 223 2.65 -11.34 16.18
C THR A 223 3.08 -12.76 15.81
N ASP A 224 2.14 -13.70 15.73
CA ASP A 224 2.40 -15.09 15.36
C ASP A 224 2.94 -15.20 13.92
N LYS A 225 2.31 -14.50 12.97
CA LYS A 225 2.76 -14.47 11.58
C LYS A 225 4.12 -13.79 11.40
N LEU A 226 4.37 -12.73 12.16
CA LEU A 226 5.67 -12.06 12.17
C LEU A 226 6.77 -13.00 12.68
N ASN A 227 6.52 -13.75 13.78
CA ASN A 227 7.44 -14.77 14.26
C ASN A 227 7.71 -15.86 13.22
N SER A 228 6.66 -16.40 12.59
CA SER A 228 6.80 -17.39 11.53
C SER A 228 7.66 -16.87 10.36
N CYS A 229 7.43 -15.65 9.90
CA CYS A 229 8.24 -15.04 8.84
C CYS A 229 9.71 -14.86 9.27
N LEU A 230 9.96 -14.43 10.52
CA LEU A 230 11.32 -14.25 11.06
C LEU A 230 12.08 -15.56 11.21
N ASN A 231 11.38 -16.66 11.47
CA ASN A 231 11.94 -18.01 11.52
C ASN A 231 12.15 -18.65 10.13
N GLY A 232 11.84 -17.90 9.06
CA GLY A 232 11.96 -18.38 7.66
C GLY A 232 10.83 -19.29 7.21
N GLU A 233 9.76 -19.43 7.99
CA GLU A 233 8.56 -20.15 7.59
C GLU A 233 7.79 -19.35 6.52
N ASN A 234 7.14 -20.06 5.61
CA ASN A 234 6.33 -19.45 4.53
C ASN A 234 7.12 -18.45 3.64
N ARG A 235 8.44 -18.66 3.50
CA ARG A 235 9.27 -17.84 2.64
C ARG A 235 9.18 -18.33 1.20
N PHE A 236 8.85 -17.41 0.31
CA PHE A 236 8.83 -17.63 -1.13
C PHE A 236 10.17 -17.21 -1.75
N ASP A 237 10.50 -17.78 -2.89
CA ASP A 237 11.68 -17.40 -3.67
C ASP A 237 11.52 -15.97 -4.22
N ASP A 238 12.53 -15.15 -4.00
CA ASP A 238 12.54 -13.72 -4.36
C ASP A 238 12.28 -13.51 -5.86
N LYS A 239 12.79 -14.39 -6.72
CA LYS A 239 12.58 -14.30 -8.17
C LYS A 239 11.15 -14.65 -8.57
N ILE A 240 10.56 -15.65 -7.93
CA ILE A 240 9.16 -16.04 -8.21
C ILE A 240 8.22 -14.90 -7.85
N ILE A 241 8.41 -14.25 -6.69
CA ILE A 241 7.63 -13.07 -6.28
C ILE A 241 7.74 -11.95 -7.32
N SER A 242 8.99 -11.60 -7.70
CA SER A 242 9.25 -10.53 -8.66
C SER A 242 8.65 -10.83 -10.03
N ASP A 243 8.85 -12.03 -10.55
CA ASP A 243 8.31 -12.44 -11.85
C ASP A 243 6.76 -12.40 -11.85
N TYR A 244 6.12 -12.87 -10.77
CA TYR A 244 4.66 -12.81 -10.62
C TYR A 244 4.14 -11.38 -10.69
N ILE A 245 4.71 -10.48 -9.91
CA ILE A 245 4.26 -9.08 -9.81
C ILE A 245 4.49 -8.32 -11.12
N LEU A 246 5.68 -8.44 -11.71
CA LEU A 246 6.05 -7.74 -12.94
C LEU A 246 5.24 -8.22 -14.15
N HIS A 247 4.83 -9.49 -14.16
CA HIS A 247 3.95 -10.01 -15.19
C HIS A 247 2.50 -9.55 -15.00
N LYS A 248 1.98 -9.61 -13.77
CA LYS A 248 0.57 -9.31 -13.47
C LYS A 248 0.25 -7.82 -13.50
N TYR A 249 1.18 -6.96 -13.09
CA TYR A 249 0.99 -5.51 -12.93
C TYR A 249 1.93 -4.71 -13.82
N ASN A 250 1.98 -5.04 -15.11
CA ASN A 250 2.81 -4.33 -16.07
C ASN A 250 2.09 -3.09 -16.63
N TRP A 251 2.88 -2.04 -16.93
CA TRP A 251 2.35 -0.79 -17.45
C TRP A 251 1.80 -0.90 -18.87
N ASP A 252 2.30 -1.82 -19.70
CA ASP A 252 1.84 -1.95 -21.09
C ASP A 252 0.38 -2.39 -21.12
N ASP A 253 -0.01 -3.34 -20.28
CA ASP A 253 -1.41 -3.76 -20.12
C ASP A 253 -2.32 -2.64 -19.59
N VAL A 254 -1.82 -1.85 -18.63
CA VAL A 254 -2.55 -0.70 -18.07
C VAL A 254 -2.79 0.35 -19.16
N ILE A 255 -1.77 0.67 -19.94
CA ILE A 255 -1.84 1.63 -21.05
C ILE A 255 -2.81 1.12 -22.11
N GLU A 256 -2.68 -0.11 -22.56
CA GLU A 256 -3.57 -0.70 -23.58
C GLU A 256 -5.04 -0.67 -23.15
N LYS A 257 -5.35 -1.11 -21.92
CA LYS A 257 -6.70 -1.10 -21.37
C LYS A 257 -7.26 0.33 -21.27
N THR A 258 -6.43 1.28 -20.87
CA THR A 258 -6.82 2.68 -20.71
C THR A 258 -7.05 3.34 -22.07
N GLU A 259 -6.14 3.15 -23.05
CA GLU A 259 -6.31 3.68 -24.40
C GLU A 259 -7.60 3.19 -25.09
N LYS A 260 -7.98 1.93 -24.87
CA LYS A 260 -9.24 1.39 -25.42
C LYS A 260 -10.44 2.20 -24.94
N LEU A 261 -10.40 2.76 -23.74
CA LEU A 261 -11.48 3.62 -23.24
C LEU A 261 -11.49 5.00 -23.90
N TYR A 262 -10.33 5.55 -24.24
CA TYR A 262 -10.24 6.82 -24.95
C TYR A 262 -10.71 6.73 -26.42
N ARG A 263 -10.52 5.57 -27.06
CA ARG A 263 -10.86 5.34 -28.46
C ARG A 263 -12.33 4.98 -28.72
N LYS A 264 -13.07 4.55 -27.68
CA LYS A 264 -14.52 4.35 -27.73
C LYS A 264 -15.27 5.68 -27.80
#